data_2cee891ac904f077c73e94460396d2fd
#
_entry.id   2cee891ac904f077c73e94460396d2fd
#
_cell.length_a   1.000
_cell.length_b   1.000
_cell.length_c   1.000
_cell.angle_alpha   90.00
_cell.angle_beta   90.00
_cell.angle_gamma   90.00
#
_symmetry.space_group_name_H-M   'P 1'
#
loop_
_entity.id
_entity.type
_entity.pdbx_description
1 polymer ?
#
loop_
_entity_poly.entity_id
_entity_poly.type
_entity_poly.pdbx_seq_one_letter_code
_entity_poly.pdbx_strand_id
1 'polypeptide(L)'
;MNHSLRRLAIKNRFVLTLINEFYSLKNSYRFQQIIAENKNLTIFDYKNLIKPIPYAPTDLVIDNNLYGLSYTLKKYAGLNVSRSLNASIEHGVFFGNLVRKDDRIYPVNSIVTYGPRRIKHLKEGNINKTIIPIGPYIHYASPLLTDEQFRKLKSELGKVLLVFPSHGIIGADSSYNINDFIAEIERIKVDYDSVLISLYWTDALNTTLVANYIEKGYKIVTSGHRFDLNFLSRQRSIIELADYTISNNL
;
A
#
# COMPACT_ATOMS: atom_id res chain seq x y z
N MET A 1 0.38 3.09 25.02
CA MET A 1 0.09 4.53 25.27
C MET A 1 -1.41 4.71 25.40
N ASN A 2 -1.93 5.33 26.47
CA ASN A 2 -3.35 5.52 26.74
C ASN A 2 -3.99 6.34 25.59
N HIS A 3 -5.22 5.99 25.17
CA HIS A 3 -5.91 6.56 24.01
C HIS A 3 -6.10 8.10 24.09
N SER A 4 -6.25 8.63 25.31
CA SER A 4 -6.35 10.08 25.58
C SER A 4 -5.01 10.81 25.42
N LEU A 5 -3.90 10.21 25.87
CA LEU A 5 -2.56 10.77 25.69
C LEU A 5 -2.15 10.79 24.22
N ARG A 6 -2.52 9.77 23.45
CA ARG A 6 -2.29 9.74 22.01
C ARG A 6 -3.05 10.86 21.29
N ARG A 7 -4.31 11.14 21.67
CA ARG A 7 -5.11 12.23 21.09
C ARG A 7 -4.53 13.62 21.39
N LEU A 8 -4.00 13.84 22.59
CA LEU A 8 -3.32 15.08 22.97
C LEU A 8 -2.01 15.25 22.19
N ALA A 9 -1.23 14.19 22.08
CA ALA A 9 0.02 14.18 21.35
C ALA A 9 -0.16 14.49 19.86
N ILE A 10 -1.19 13.94 19.22
CA ILE A 10 -1.47 14.16 17.79
C ILE A 10 -1.74 15.64 17.47
N LYS A 11 -2.30 16.42 18.40
CA LYS A 11 -2.60 17.85 18.20
C LYS A 11 -1.39 18.75 18.31
N ASN A 12 -0.31 18.30 18.92
CA ASN A 12 0.89 19.09 19.16
C ASN A 12 2.05 18.60 18.29
N ARG A 13 2.45 19.43 17.33
CA ARG A 13 3.52 19.09 16.38
C ARG A 13 4.84 18.75 17.07
N PHE A 14 5.19 19.46 18.14
CA PHE A 14 6.42 19.22 18.90
C PHE A 14 6.39 17.84 19.57
N VAL A 15 5.27 17.50 20.23
CA VAL A 15 5.10 16.18 20.88
C VAL A 15 5.10 15.05 19.85
N LEU A 16 4.44 15.24 18.71
CA LEU A 16 4.50 14.27 17.61
C LEU A 16 5.91 14.06 17.10
N THR A 17 6.67 15.15 16.92
CA THR A 17 8.07 15.06 16.49
C THR A 17 8.88 14.21 17.46
N LEU A 18 8.79 14.49 18.76
CA LEU A 18 9.51 13.70 19.77
C LEU A 18 9.12 12.22 19.76
N ILE A 19 7.84 11.92 19.63
CA ILE A 19 7.36 10.53 19.55
C ILE A 19 7.91 9.84 18.30
N ASN A 20 7.85 10.49 17.15
CA ASN A 20 8.34 9.92 15.91
C ASN A 20 9.86 9.74 15.91
N GLU A 21 10.62 10.71 16.44
CA GLU A 21 12.06 10.57 16.63
C GLU A 21 12.41 9.39 17.54
N PHE A 22 11.67 9.21 18.63
CA PHE A 22 11.85 8.05 19.52
C PHE A 22 11.64 6.72 18.77
N TYR A 23 10.55 6.58 18.00
CA TYR A 23 10.30 5.36 17.21
C TYR A 23 11.31 5.19 16.08
N SER A 24 11.68 6.27 15.42
CA SER A 24 12.69 6.27 14.37
C SER A 24 14.04 5.80 14.91
N LEU A 25 14.52 6.37 16.01
CA LEU A 25 15.77 5.98 16.67
C LEU A 25 15.72 4.52 17.15
N LYS A 26 14.64 4.14 17.84
CA LYS A 26 14.46 2.78 18.35
C LYS A 26 14.44 1.71 17.26
N ASN A 27 13.80 1.99 16.13
CA ASN A 27 13.50 0.99 15.12
C ASN A 27 14.30 1.15 13.82
N SER A 28 15.03 2.26 13.65
CA SER A 28 15.68 2.60 12.36
C SER A 28 16.66 1.55 11.88
N TYR A 29 17.50 1.02 12.76
CA TYR A 29 18.47 -0.01 12.40
C TYR A 29 17.77 -1.26 11.82
N ARG A 30 16.79 -1.79 12.54
CA ARG A 30 16.04 -2.98 12.11
C ARG A 30 15.23 -2.70 10.85
N PHE A 31 14.62 -1.52 10.76
CA PHE A 31 13.89 -1.08 9.58
C PHE A 31 14.80 -1.03 8.35
N GLN A 32 15.97 -0.37 8.45
CA GLN A 32 16.93 -0.26 7.34
C GLN A 32 17.48 -1.63 6.92
N GLN A 33 17.75 -2.51 7.89
CA GLN A 33 18.19 -3.87 7.62
C GLN A 33 17.13 -4.62 6.78
N ILE A 34 15.85 -4.62 7.20
CA ILE A 34 14.78 -5.31 6.47
C ILE A 34 14.57 -4.71 5.08
N ILE A 35 14.61 -3.38 4.94
CA ILE A 35 14.50 -2.73 3.64
C ILE A 35 15.66 -3.12 2.71
N ALA A 36 16.88 -3.22 3.24
CA ALA A 36 18.05 -3.68 2.48
C ALA A 36 17.91 -5.15 2.05
N GLU A 37 17.47 -6.03 2.94
CA GLU A 37 17.18 -7.44 2.65
C GLU A 37 16.11 -7.57 1.56
N ASN A 38 15.05 -6.78 1.63
CA ASN A 38 13.93 -6.81 0.68
C ASN A 38 14.29 -6.22 -0.71
N LYS A 39 15.40 -5.48 -0.83
CA LYS A 39 15.79 -4.80 -2.08
C LYS A 39 15.99 -5.77 -3.24
N ASN A 40 16.51 -6.97 -2.96
CA ASN A 40 16.83 -7.97 -3.97
C ASN A 40 15.74 -9.05 -4.13
N LEU A 41 14.64 -8.96 -3.38
CA LEU A 41 13.55 -9.91 -3.47
C LEU A 41 12.69 -9.62 -4.71
N THR A 42 12.30 -10.69 -5.40
CA THR A 42 11.35 -10.60 -6.49
C THR A 42 9.91 -10.46 -5.96
N ILE A 43 8.97 -10.11 -6.83
CA ILE A 43 7.55 -10.03 -6.49
C ILE A 43 6.94 -11.39 -6.06
N PHE A 44 7.62 -12.51 -6.37
CA PHE A 44 7.21 -13.88 -6.01
C PHE A 44 7.74 -14.33 -4.64
N ASP A 45 8.69 -13.60 -4.05
CA ASP A 45 9.25 -13.91 -2.74
C ASP A 45 8.31 -13.50 -1.59
N TYR A 46 6.99 -13.76 -1.78
CA TYR A 46 5.95 -13.27 -0.89
C TYR A 46 6.22 -13.61 0.58
N LYS A 47 6.72 -14.81 0.91
CA LYS A 47 7.03 -15.24 2.29
C LYS A 47 8.03 -14.34 3.01
N ASN A 48 8.95 -13.74 2.27
CA ASN A 48 9.92 -12.80 2.81
C ASN A 48 9.37 -11.36 2.82
N LEU A 49 8.66 -10.96 1.77
CA LEU A 49 8.11 -9.62 1.61
C LEU A 49 7.02 -9.28 2.65
N ILE A 50 6.30 -10.29 3.18
CA ILE A 50 5.25 -10.09 4.19
C ILE A 50 5.78 -10.08 5.63
N LYS A 51 7.09 -10.32 5.84
CA LYS A 51 7.66 -10.26 7.19
C LYS A 51 7.41 -8.89 7.83
N PRO A 52 7.08 -8.84 9.12
CA PRO A 52 6.81 -7.59 9.81
C PRO A 52 7.98 -6.62 9.76
N ILE A 53 7.71 -5.40 9.27
CA ILE A 53 8.67 -4.29 9.26
C ILE A 53 8.34 -3.39 10.45
N PRO A 54 9.33 -3.04 11.30
CA PRO A 54 9.09 -2.17 12.43
C PRO A 54 8.74 -0.75 11.96
N TYR A 55 7.88 -0.09 12.72
CA TYR A 55 7.52 1.30 12.44
C TYR A 55 8.70 2.23 12.73
N ALA A 56 9.28 2.81 11.68
CA ALA A 56 10.34 3.83 11.75
C ALA A 56 9.91 5.03 10.88
N PRO A 57 9.09 5.95 11.43
CA PRO A 57 8.43 6.98 10.65
C PRO A 57 9.40 8.05 10.16
N THR A 58 9.21 8.50 8.92
CA THR A 58 9.81 9.71 8.36
C THR A 58 8.82 10.88 8.30
N ASP A 59 7.54 10.62 8.58
CA ASP A 59 6.46 11.60 8.59
C ASP A 59 5.73 11.64 9.92
N LEU A 60 5.28 12.85 10.31
CA LEU A 60 4.50 13.07 11.53
C LEU A 60 3.12 12.42 11.45
N VAL A 61 2.52 12.40 10.25
CA VAL A 61 1.25 11.74 9.99
C VAL A 61 1.51 10.25 9.76
N ILE A 62 0.96 9.41 10.63
CA ILE A 62 1.21 7.95 10.61
C ILE A 62 0.89 7.35 9.24
N ASP A 63 -0.24 7.72 8.68
CA ASP A 63 -0.73 7.17 7.42
C ASP A 63 0.16 7.48 6.22
N ASN A 64 0.91 8.59 6.27
CA ASN A 64 1.87 8.94 5.24
C ASN A 64 3.00 7.90 5.10
N ASN A 65 3.29 7.16 6.18
CA ASN A 65 4.33 6.13 6.20
C ASN A 65 3.84 4.76 5.71
N LEU A 66 2.54 4.62 5.40
CA LEU A 66 1.98 3.37 4.89
C LEU A 66 2.24 3.24 3.38
N TYR A 67 2.44 2.01 2.92
CA TYR A 67 2.52 1.65 1.49
C TYR A 67 3.60 2.41 0.70
N GLY A 68 4.59 2.97 1.39
CA GLY A 68 5.61 3.82 0.75
C GLY A 68 5.06 5.12 0.14
N LEU A 69 3.86 5.58 0.54
CA LEU A 69 3.17 6.75 -0.04
C LEU A 69 4.03 8.00 -0.01
N SER A 70 4.40 8.44 1.17
CA SER A 70 5.21 9.65 1.33
C SER A 70 6.59 9.51 0.70
N TYR A 71 7.23 8.36 0.84
CA TYR A 71 8.51 8.07 0.22
C TYR A 71 8.45 8.23 -1.30
N THR A 72 7.46 7.60 -1.92
CA THR A 72 7.24 7.64 -3.37
C THR A 72 7.02 9.07 -3.86
N LEU A 73 6.12 9.82 -3.22
CA LEU A 73 5.79 11.20 -3.61
C LEU A 73 6.97 12.15 -3.41
N LYS A 74 7.71 12.03 -2.31
CA LYS A 74 8.91 12.83 -2.07
C LYS A 74 9.99 12.54 -3.11
N LYS A 75 10.22 11.26 -3.41
CA LYS A 75 11.20 10.84 -4.41
C LYS A 75 10.85 11.40 -5.81
N TYR A 76 9.59 11.28 -6.21
CA TYR A 76 9.11 11.83 -7.48
C TYR A 76 9.29 13.36 -7.58
N ALA A 77 8.99 14.06 -6.49
CA ALA A 77 9.11 15.52 -6.41
C ALA A 77 10.54 16.03 -6.16
N GLY A 78 11.55 15.16 -6.09
CA GLY A 78 12.93 15.55 -5.75
C GLY A 78 13.11 16.08 -4.33
N LEU A 79 12.20 15.76 -3.42
CA LEU A 79 12.24 16.22 -2.03
C LEU A 79 13.08 15.27 -1.16
N ASN A 80 13.63 15.81 -0.07
CA ASN A 80 14.34 15.00 0.91
C ASN A 80 13.38 14.00 1.58
N VAL A 81 13.60 12.71 1.35
CA VAL A 81 12.76 11.62 1.85
C VAL A 81 12.73 11.51 3.37
N SER A 82 13.75 12.03 4.07
CA SER A 82 13.82 12.02 5.54
C SER A 82 13.05 13.16 6.20
N ARG A 83 12.60 14.17 5.45
CA ARG A 83 11.84 15.30 6.00
C ARG A 83 10.35 15.00 5.98
N SER A 84 9.68 15.24 7.11
CA SER A 84 8.23 15.13 7.19
C SER A 84 7.52 16.13 6.29
N LEU A 85 6.52 15.66 5.56
CA LEU A 85 5.61 16.53 4.81
C LEU A 85 4.73 17.34 5.77
N ASN A 86 4.44 18.60 5.40
CA ASN A 86 3.43 19.41 6.09
C ASN A 86 2.03 19.12 5.50
N ALA A 87 1.76 17.87 5.23
CA ALA A 87 0.52 17.39 4.63
C ALA A 87 0.14 16.02 5.20
N SER A 88 -1.16 15.73 5.20
CA SER A 88 -1.72 14.38 5.33
C SER A 88 -1.99 13.82 3.94
N ILE A 89 -1.61 12.58 3.68
CA ILE A 89 -1.90 11.89 2.43
C ILE A 89 -3.11 10.99 2.68
N GLU A 90 -4.20 11.20 1.96
CA GLU A 90 -5.34 10.28 2.01
C GLU A 90 -4.95 8.97 1.34
N HIS A 91 -5.22 7.84 2.00
CA HIS A 91 -5.09 6.52 1.41
C HIS A 91 -6.41 5.77 1.54
N GLY A 92 -6.70 4.92 0.56
CA GLY A 92 -7.98 4.23 0.45
C GLY A 92 -9.06 5.06 -0.25
N VAL A 93 -10.22 4.46 -0.46
CA VAL A 93 -11.36 5.07 -1.12
C VAL A 93 -12.33 5.61 -0.08
N PHE A 94 -12.70 6.88 -0.21
CA PHE A 94 -13.68 7.53 0.66
C PHE A 94 -14.92 7.91 -0.13
N PHE A 95 -16.08 7.52 0.39
CA PHE A 95 -17.37 7.83 -0.21
C PHE A 95 -17.97 9.11 0.38
N GLY A 96 -18.52 9.95 -0.48
CA GLY A 96 -19.19 11.19 -0.07
C GLY A 96 -18.27 12.11 0.76
N ASN A 97 -18.85 12.78 1.75
CA ASN A 97 -18.19 13.74 2.62
C ASN A 97 -17.53 13.10 3.87
N LEU A 98 -17.36 11.78 3.87
CA LEU A 98 -16.66 11.10 4.95
C LEU A 98 -15.23 11.63 5.06
N VAL A 99 -14.86 12.13 6.23
CA VAL A 99 -13.54 12.65 6.56
C VAL A 99 -13.01 11.91 7.77
N ARG A 100 -11.81 11.39 7.65
CA ARG A 100 -11.17 10.72 8.80
C ARG A 100 -10.94 11.73 9.92
N LYS A 101 -11.11 11.28 11.16
CA LYS A 101 -10.85 12.12 12.33
C LYS A 101 -9.42 12.63 12.35
N ASP A 102 -8.49 11.80 11.94
CA ASP A 102 -7.06 12.11 11.92
C ASP A 102 -6.73 13.24 10.94
N ASP A 103 -7.39 13.32 9.79
CA ASP A 103 -7.22 14.42 8.83
C ASP A 103 -7.61 15.79 9.40
N ARG A 104 -8.50 15.82 10.40
CA ARG A 104 -8.89 17.03 11.11
C ARG A 104 -7.89 17.44 12.18
N ILE A 105 -7.31 16.47 12.90
CA ILE A 105 -6.58 16.71 14.14
C ILE A 105 -5.06 16.80 13.97
N TYR A 106 -4.49 16.21 12.91
CA TYR A 106 -3.05 16.35 12.67
C TYR A 106 -2.67 17.82 12.40
N PRO A 107 -1.59 18.32 13.03
CA PRO A 107 -1.13 19.70 12.89
C PRO A 107 -0.32 19.90 11.59
N VAL A 108 -0.95 19.63 10.48
CA VAL A 108 -0.42 19.83 9.12
C VAL A 108 -1.36 20.70 8.31
N ASN A 109 -0.81 21.46 7.36
CA ASN A 109 -1.55 22.52 6.68
C ASN A 109 -2.30 22.05 5.44
N SER A 110 -1.98 20.86 4.94
CA SER A 110 -2.52 20.39 3.66
C SER A 110 -3.03 18.96 3.76
N ILE A 111 -3.91 18.61 2.82
CA ILE A 111 -4.33 17.23 2.52
C ILE A 111 -4.04 16.96 1.05
N VAL A 112 -3.26 15.91 0.79
CA VAL A 112 -3.04 15.37 -0.55
C VAL A 112 -4.10 14.32 -0.84
N THR A 113 -4.75 14.42 -1.99
CA THR A 113 -5.89 13.56 -2.36
C THR A 113 -5.92 13.25 -3.85
N TYR A 114 -6.94 12.48 -4.28
CA TYR A 114 -7.01 11.92 -5.61
C TYR A 114 -7.50 12.90 -6.69
N GLY A 115 -8.58 13.64 -6.46
CA GLY A 115 -9.15 14.43 -7.54
C GLY A 115 -10.23 15.45 -7.15
N PRO A 116 -10.78 16.16 -8.14
CA PRO A 116 -11.70 17.30 -7.92
C PRO A 116 -12.96 16.93 -7.13
N ARG A 117 -13.51 15.74 -7.38
CA ARG A 117 -14.70 15.26 -6.64
C ARG A 117 -14.42 15.15 -5.14
N ARG A 118 -13.21 14.65 -4.80
CA ARG A 118 -12.82 14.52 -3.39
C ARG A 118 -12.59 15.89 -2.72
N ILE A 119 -12.10 16.88 -3.47
CA ILE A 119 -12.00 18.26 -2.97
C ILE A 119 -13.37 18.76 -2.49
N LYS A 120 -14.41 18.58 -3.32
CA LYS A 120 -15.78 18.97 -2.97
C LYS A 120 -16.23 18.31 -1.67
N HIS A 121 -16.07 16.98 -1.56
CA HIS A 121 -16.44 16.22 -0.37
C HIS A 121 -15.67 16.63 0.90
N LEU A 122 -14.37 16.92 0.79
CA LEU A 122 -13.58 17.39 1.93
C LEU A 122 -14.02 18.77 2.41
N LYS A 123 -14.39 19.68 1.48
CA LYS A 123 -14.93 20.99 1.80
C LYS A 123 -16.32 20.89 2.47
N GLU A 124 -17.21 20.07 1.94
CA GLU A 124 -18.52 19.74 2.55
C GLU A 124 -18.34 19.12 3.95
N GLY A 125 -17.27 18.34 4.15
CA GLY A 125 -16.87 17.81 5.44
C GLY A 125 -16.21 18.84 6.38
N ASN A 126 -16.24 20.14 6.07
CA ASN A 126 -15.67 21.22 6.87
C ASN A 126 -14.15 21.07 7.14
N ILE A 127 -13.40 20.64 6.13
CA ILE A 127 -11.93 20.65 6.18
C ILE A 127 -11.42 22.07 5.85
N ASN A 128 -10.76 22.67 6.83
CA ASN A 128 -10.11 23.98 6.68
C ASN A 128 -8.59 23.83 6.49
N LYS A 129 -8.20 23.08 5.46
CA LYS A 129 -6.79 22.87 5.06
C LYS A 129 -6.68 23.05 3.55
N THR A 130 -5.49 23.34 3.06
CA THR A 130 -5.22 23.32 1.62
C THR A 130 -5.38 21.90 1.10
N ILE A 131 -6.23 21.69 0.09
CA ILE A 131 -6.49 20.40 -0.51
C ILE A 131 -5.77 20.34 -1.86
N ILE A 132 -4.89 19.35 -2.04
CA ILE A 132 -4.01 19.21 -3.20
C ILE A 132 -4.35 17.90 -3.92
N PRO A 133 -5.09 17.96 -5.04
CA PRO A 133 -5.41 16.79 -5.84
C PRO A 133 -4.22 16.44 -6.74
N ILE A 134 -3.76 15.19 -6.65
CA ILE A 134 -2.63 14.71 -7.48
C ILE A 134 -2.94 13.44 -8.28
N GLY A 135 -4.14 12.90 -8.16
CA GLY A 135 -4.52 11.65 -8.82
C GLY A 135 -4.02 10.40 -8.09
N PRO A 136 -4.12 9.23 -8.73
CA PRO A 136 -3.71 7.97 -8.14
C PRO A 136 -2.20 7.92 -7.89
N TYR A 137 -1.81 7.58 -6.68
CA TYR A 137 -0.40 7.61 -6.24
C TYR A 137 0.51 6.62 -6.96
N ILE A 138 -0.06 5.57 -7.52
CA ILE A 138 0.69 4.56 -8.29
C ILE A 138 1.42 5.17 -9.51
N HIS A 139 0.89 6.27 -10.08
CA HIS A 139 1.51 6.94 -11.22
C HIS A 139 2.84 7.64 -10.88
N TYR A 140 3.08 7.92 -9.60
CA TYR A 140 4.32 8.53 -9.11
C TYR A 140 5.39 7.51 -8.73
N ALA A 141 5.03 6.23 -8.65
CA ALA A 141 5.98 5.17 -8.35
C ALA A 141 6.75 4.78 -9.63
N SER A 142 8.07 4.66 -9.55
CA SER A 142 8.84 4.00 -10.60
C SER A 142 8.63 2.49 -10.48
N PRO A 143 8.53 1.74 -11.59
CA PRO A 143 8.55 0.28 -11.54
C PRO A 143 9.78 -0.23 -10.79
N LEU A 144 9.66 -1.33 -10.06
CA LEU A 144 10.79 -1.95 -9.38
C LEU A 144 11.62 -2.79 -10.36
N LEU A 145 10.97 -3.41 -11.33
CA LEU A 145 11.62 -4.18 -12.38
C LEU A 145 12.29 -3.25 -13.40
N THR A 146 13.52 -3.59 -13.80
CA THR A 146 14.14 -2.97 -14.97
C THR A 146 13.45 -3.44 -16.24
N ASP A 147 13.63 -2.73 -17.36
CA ASP A 147 13.05 -3.11 -18.66
C ASP A 147 13.48 -4.53 -19.09
N GLU A 148 14.73 -4.92 -18.79
CA GLU A 148 15.24 -6.26 -19.09
C GLU A 148 14.55 -7.32 -18.22
N GLN A 149 14.46 -7.09 -16.91
CA GLN A 149 13.76 -7.98 -15.99
C GLN A 149 12.28 -8.11 -16.35
N PHE A 150 11.65 -6.99 -16.72
CA PHE A 150 10.26 -6.97 -17.15
C PHE A 150 10.06 -7.82 -18.42
N ARG A 151 10.86 -7.59 -19.48
CA ARG A 151 10.75 -8.36 -20.73
C ARG A 151 10.99 -9.85 -20.52
N LYS A 152 12.01 -10.21 -19.74
CA LYS A 152 12.29 -11.60 -19.38
C LYS A 152 11.10 -12.25 -18.68
N LEU A 153 10.63 -11.61 -17.62
CA LEU A 153 9.52 -12.12 -16.82
C LEU A 153 8.21 -12.22 -17.63
N LYS A 154 7.94 -11.23 -18.48
CA LYS A 154 6.77 -11.22 -19.37
C LYS A 154 6.84 -12.36 -20.39
N SER A 155 8.04 -12.64 -20.94
CA SER A 155 8.26 -13.79 -21.83
C SER A 155 8.03 -15.14 -21.15
N GLU A 156 8.43 -15.26 -19.87
CA GLU A 156 8.24 -16.49 -19.08
C GLU A 156 6.78 -16.70 -18.63
N LEU A 157 6.04 -15.61 -18.39
CA LEU A 157 4.66 -15.65 -17.91
C LEU A 157 3.64 -15.74 -19.05
N GLY A 158 3.99 -15.28 -20.24
CA GLY A 158 3.06 -15.16 -21.36
C GLY A 158 1.95 -14.14 -21.12
N LYS A 159 0.74 -14.48 -21.52
CA LYS A 159 -0.46 -13.67 -21.28
C LYS A 159 -0.95 -13.85 -19.84
N VAL A 160 -0.99 -12.77 -19.09
CA VAL A 160 -1.17 -12.78 -17.63
C VAL A 160 -2.55 -12.31 -17.22
N LEU A 161 -3.27 -13.14 -16.46
CA LEU A 161 -4.44 -12.75 -15.67
C LEU A 161 -3.98 -12.40 -14.25
N LEU A 162 -4.15 -11.14 -13.86
CA LEU A 162 -3.85 -10.68 -12.49
C LEU A 162 -5.14 -10.59 -11.68
N VAL A 163 -5.13 -11.24 -10.54
CA VAL A 163 -6.29 -11.34 -9.64
C VAL A 163 -6.01 -10.58 -8.35
N PHE A 164 -6.94 -9.70 -7.96
CA PHE A 164 -6.93 -8.98 -6.70
C PHE A 164 -8.08 -9.48 -5.80
N PRO A 165 -7.85 -10.47 -4.94
CA PRO A 165 -8.85 -10.86 -3.95
C PRO A 165 -9.18 -9.71 -3.00
N SER A 166 -10.43 -9.60 -2.57
CA SER A 166 -10.79 -8.74 -1.45
C SER A 166 -9.99 -9.11 -0.21
N HIS A 167 -9.48 -8.13 0.47
CA HIS A 167 -8.76 -8.34 1.73
C HIS A 167 -9.47 -7.68 2.91
N GLY A 168 -9.37 -8.29 4.07
CA GLY A 168 -9.81 -7.70 5.33
C GLY A 168 -8.87 -6.57 5.77
N ILE A 169 -9.40 -5.70 6.62
CA ILE A 169 -8.63 -4.71 7.37
C ILE A 169 -8.80 -4.96 8.87
N ILE A 170 -7.97 -4.37 9.72
CA ILE A 170 -8.11 -4.49 11.17
C ILE A 170 -9.51 -4.03 11.59
N GLY A 171 -10.31 -4.95 12.13
CA GLY A 171 -11.69 -4.71 12.59
C GLY A 171 -12.78 -4.87 11.53
N ALA A 172 -12.44 -5.30 10.31
CA ALA A 172 -13.41 -5.67 9.27
C ALA A 172 -12.83 -6.78 8.39
N ASP A 173 -13.36 -7.97 8.54
CA ASP A 173 -12.96 -9.11 7.71
C ASP A 173 -13.67 -9.02 6.35
N SER A 174 -12.92 -9.33 5.31
CA SER A 174 -13.52 -9.57 4.00
C SER A 174 -13.97 -11.02 3.96
N SER A 175 -15.27 -11.25 3.77
CA SER A 175 -15.83 -12.59 3.62
C SER A 175 -16.29 -12.78 2.19
N TYR A 176 -15.73 -13.78 1.52
CA TYR A 176 -16.21 -14.27 0.23
C TYR A 176 -16.01 -15.79 0.18
N ASN A 177 -16.82 -16.45 -0.63
CA ASN A 177 -16.63 -17.89 -0.85
C ASN A 177 -15.42 -18.10 -1.77
N ILE A 178 -14.34 -18.62 -1.21
CA ILE A 178 -13.10 -18.85 -1.96
C ILE A 178 -13.30 -19.84 -3.12
N ASN A 179 -14.15 -20.86 -2.95
CA ASN A 179 -14.40 -21.84 -3.99
C ASN A 179 -15.15 -21.24 -5.18
N ASP A 180 -16.16 -20.39 -4.91
CA ASP A 180 -16.89 -19.70 -5.97
C ASP A 180 -15.98 -18.72 -6.70
N PHE A 181 -15.12 -18.02 -5.99
CA PHE A 181 -14.16 -17.12 -6.60
C PHE A 181 -13.12 -17.85 -7.44
N ILE A 182 -12.59 -18.98 -6.97
CA ILE A 182 -11.70 -19.84 -7.76
C ILE A 182 -12.43 -20.37 -8.99
N ALA A 183 -13.69 -20.81 -8.89
CA ALA A 183 -14.45 -21.27 -10.04
C ALA A 183 -14.60 -20.17 -11.11
N GLU A 184 -14.78 -18.91 -10.70
CA GLU A 184 -14.82 -17.78 -11.63
C GLU A 184 -13.45 -17.52 -12.28
N ILE A 185 -12.36 -17.61 -11.52
CA ILE A 185 -11.00 -17.50 -12.06
C ILE A 185 -10.77 -18.62 -13.10
N GLU A 186 -11.15 -19.87 -12.79
CA GLU A 186 -11.03 -21.02 -13.70
C GLU A 186 -11.78 -20.79 -15.02
N ARG A 187 -12.96 -20.16 -14.96
CA ARG A 187 -13.76 -19.83 -16.14
C ARG A 187 -13.07 -18.80 -17.05
N ILE A 188 -12.37 -17.83 -16.45
CA ILE A 188 -11.73 -16.71 -17.18
C ILE A 188 -10.34 -17.10 -17.66
N LYS A 189 -9.58 -17.89 -16.90
CA LYS A 189 -8.16 -18.15 -17.15
C LYS A 189 -7.84 -18.90 -18.45
N VAL A 190 -8.85 -19.47 -19.11
CA VAL A 190 -8.65 -20.27 -20.35
C VAL A 190 -7.96 -19.51 -21.47
N ASP A 191 -8.05 -18.18 -21.44
CA ASP A 191 -7.43 -17.29 -22.42
C ASP A 191 -6.04 -16.77 -21.99
N TYR A 192 -5.48 -17.27 -20.87
CA TYR A 192 -4.25 -16.77 -20.27
C TYR A 192 -3.25 -17.89 -19.97
N ASP A 193 -1.96 -17.58 -20.15
CA ASP A 193 -0.88 -18.54 -19.89
C ASP A 193 -0.52 -18.62 -18.40
N SER A 194 -0.71 -17.54 -17.68
CA SER A 194 -0.41 -17.47 -16.24
C SER A 194 -1.48 -16.71 -15.46
N VAL A 195 -1.74 -17.18 -14.23
CA VAL A 195 -2.58 -16.49 -13.25
C VAL A 195 -1.70 -16.04 -12.09
N LEU A 196 -1.69 -14.73 -11.82
CA LEU A 196 -1.03 -14.14 -10.66
C LEU A 196 -2.08 -13.71 -9.64
N ILE A 197 -1.95 -14.18 -8.40
CA ILE A 197 -2.80 -13.76 -7.28
C ILE A 197 -2.05 -12.74 -6.45
N SER A 198 -2.49 -11.49 -6.49
CA SER A 198 -1.90 -10.40 -5.71
C SER A 198 -2.53 -10.35 -4.33
N LEU A 199 -1.86 -10.94 -3.35
CA LEU A 199 -2.34 -10.98 -1.98
C LEU A 199 -1.84 -9.79 -1.17
N TYR A 200 -2.74 -9.24 -0.36
CA TYR A 200 -2.35 -8.31 0.70
C TYR A 200 -1.50 -9.05 1.74
N TRP A 201 -0.59 -8.34 2.40
CA TRP A 201 0.41 -8.98 3.27
C TRP A 201 -0.19 -9.81 4.42
N THR A 202 -1.35 -9.42 4.96
CA THR A 202 -2.05 -10.19 6.02
C THR A 202 -2.64 -11.48 5.49
N ASP A 203 -3.21 -11.44 4.27
CA ASP A 203 -3.83 -12.61 3.67
C ASP A 203 -2.78 -13.62 3.21
N ALA A 204 -1.61 -13.12 2.79
CA ALA A 204 -0.47 -13.97 2.46
C ALA A 204 0.15 -14.70 3.69
N LEU A 205 -0.20 -14.29 4.93
CA LEU A 205 0.10 -15.05 6.15
C LEU A 205 -0.86 -16.24 6.36
N ASN A 206 -2.03 -16.24 5.72
CA ASN A 206 -2.99 -17.34 5.82
C ASN A 206 -2.56 -18.47 4.89
N THR A 207 -1.89 -19.47 5.48
CA THR A 207 -1.34 -20.60 4.72
C THR A 207 -2.41 -21.43 4.01
N THR A 208 -3.61 -21.57 4.59
CA THR A 208 -4.74 -22.28 3.97
C THR A 208 -5.24 -21.53 2.74
N LEU A 209 -5.43 -20.22 2.83
CA LEU A 209 -5.82 -19.38 1.69
C LEU A 209 -4.79 -19.48 0.55
N VAL A 210 -3.51 -19.35 0.90
CA VAL A 210 -2.40 -19.45 -0.06
C VAL A 210 -2.37 -20.83 -0.72
N ALA A 211 -2.53 -21.92 0.05
CA ALA A 211 -2.54 -23.28 -0.46
C ALA A 211 -3.65 -23.49 -1.50
N ASN A 212 -4.86 -23.00 -1.26
CA ASN A 212 -5.99 -23.10 -2.19
C ASN A 212 -5.66 -22.53 -3.59
N TYR A 213 -4.90 -21.43 -3.65
CA TYR A 213 -4.47 -20.85 -4.92
C TYR A 213 -3.32 -21.62 -5.56
N ILE A 214 -2.32 -22.05 -4.77
CA ILE A 214 -1.15 -22.78 -5.27
C ILE A 214 -1.56 -24.15 -5.83
N GLU A 215 -2.51 -24.85 -5.21
CA GLU A 215 -3.06 -26.13 -5.67
C GLU A 215 -3.71 -26.03 -7.06
N LYS A 216 -4.19 -24.84 -7.45
CA LYS A 216 -4.69 -24.55 -8.80
C LYS A 216 -3.59 -24.16 -9.80
N GLY A 217 -2.33 -24.18 -9.38
CA GLY A 217 -1.19 -23.78 -10.21
C GLY A 217 -1.01 -22.27 -10.35
N TYR A 218 -1.70 -21.44 -9.52
CA TYR A 218 -1.55 -20.00 -9.55
C TYR A 218 -0.28 -19.55 -8.84
N LYS A 219 0.31 -18.46 -9.31
CA LYS A 219 1.49 -17.87 -8.71
C LYS A 219 1.08 -16.76 -7.74
N ILE A 220 1.61 -16.78 -6.53
CA ILE A 220 1.36 -15.75 -5.54
C ILE A 220 2.36 -14.61 -5.72
N VAL A 221 1.84 -13.38 -5.78
CA VAL A 221 2.62 -12.14 -5.76
C VAL A 221 2.13 -11.23 -4.65
N THR A 222 2.99 -10.32 -4.18
CA THR A 222 2.61 -9.33 -3.18
C THR A 222 3.42 -8.04 -3.33
N SER A 223 2.81 -6.93 -2.97
CA SER A 223 3.52 -5.65 -2.84
C SER A 223 4.36 -5.56 -1.55
N GLY A 224 4.19 -6.53 -0.64
CA GLY A 224 4.94 -6.62 0.60
C GLY A 224 4.21 -6.02 1.80
N HIS A 225 4.92 -5.94 2.93
CA HIS A 225 4.39 -5.40 4.17
C HIS A 225 4.05 -3.90 4.03
N ARG A 226 2.99 -3.45 4.71
CA ARG A 226 2.48 -2.07 4.60
C ARG A 226 3.47 -0.95 4.93
N PHE A 227 4.58 -1.24 5.62
CA PHE A 227 5.66 -0.28 5.88
C PHE A 227 6.84 -0.42 4.92
N ASP A 228 6.74 -1.25 3.89
CA ASP A 228 7.79 -1.34 2.88
C ASP A 228 7.78 -0.08 1.98
N LEU A 229 8.92 0.59 1.89
CA LEU A 229 9.07 1.80 1.07
C LEU A 229 8.84 1.54 -0.42
N ASN A 230 9.11 0.31 -0.88
CA ASN A 230 8.96 -0.09 -2.28
C ASN A 230 7.57 -0.68 -2.58
N PHE A 231 6.62 -0.60 -1.64
CA PHE A 231 5.28 -1.18 -1.82
C PHE A 231 4.62 -0.72 -3.12
N LEU A 232 4.51 0.58 -3.35
CA LEU A 232 3.91 1.13 -4.59
C LEU A 232 4.70 0.77 -5.84
N SER A 233 6.03 0.72 -5.77
CA SER A 233 6.89 0.34 -6.88
C SER A 233 6.70 -1.12 -7.28
N ARG A 234 6.56 -2.04 -6.30
CA ARG A 234 6.20 -3.43 -6.56
C ARG A 234 4.79 -3.57 -7.11
N GLN A 235 3.83 -2.87 -6.50
CA GLN A 235 2.45 -2.86 -6.97
C GLN A 235 2.38 -2.45 -8.44
N ARG A 236 3.11 -1.39 -8.82
CA ARG A 236 3.19 -0.94 -10.21
C ARG A 236 3.78 -2.01 -11.10
N SER A 237 4.91 -2.63 -10.73
CA SER A 237 5.52 -3.72 -11.51
C SER A 237 4.58 -4.92 -11.68
N ILE A 238 3.82 -5.28 -10.65
CA ILE A 238 2.82 -6.36 -10.72
C ILE A 238 1.71 -6.01 -11.70
N ILE A 239 1.20 -4.78 -11.66
CA ILE A 239 0.13 -4.32 -12.55
C ILE A 239 0.61 -4.26 -14.02
N GLU A 240 1.83 -3.79 -14.26
CA GLU A 240 2.40 -3.68 -15.61
C GLU A 240 2.61 -5.06 -16.28
N LEU A 241 2.76 -6.14 -15.51
CA LEU A 241 2.84 -7.51 -16.05
C LEU A 241 1.51 -8.02 -16.57
N ALA A 242 0.38 -7.48 -16.10
CA ALA A 242 -0.95 -7.98 -16.41
C ALA A 242 -1.43 -7.58 -17.81
N ASP A 243 -2.05 -8.51 -18.50
CA ASP A 243 -2.84 -8.23 -19.71
C ASP A 243 -4.31 -7.97 -19.35
N TYR A 244 -4.77 -8.55 -18.25
CA TYR A 244 -6.10 -8.34 -17.72
C TYR A 244 -6.11 -8.46 -16.19
N THR A 245 -7.01 -7.73 -15.56
CA THR A 245 -7.16 -7.75 -14.10
C THR A 245 -8.59 -8.06 -13.70
N ILE A 246 -8.75 -8.85 -12.65
CA ILE A 246 -10.05 -9.10 -12.02
C ILE A 246 -9.96 -8.90 -10.51
N SER A 247 -11.08 -8.57 -9.90
CA SER A 247 -11.26 -8.42 -8.46
C SER A 247 -12.66 -8.86 -8.08
N ASN A 248 -12.82 -9.39 -6.87
CA ASN A 248 -14.13 -9.66 -6.28
C ASN A 248 -14.63 -8.52 -5.38
N ASN A 249 -14.02 -7.35 -5.46
CA ASN A 249 -14.53 -6.14 -4.83
C ASN A 249 -15.67 -5.57 -5.69
N LEU A 250 -16.84 -5.45 -5.09
CA LEU A 250 -18.00 -4.78 -5.68
C LEU A 250 -17.95 -3.27 -5.43
#